data_730570aa9066330fd5afc1777e8efca4
#
_entry.id   730570aa9066330fd5afc1777e8efca4
#
_cell.length_a   1.000
_cell.length_b   1.000
_cell.length_c   1.000
_cell.angle_alpha   90.00
_cell.angle_beta   90.00
_cell.angle_gamma   90.00
#
_symmetry.space_group_name_H-M   'P 1'
#
loop_
_entity.id
_entity.type
_entity.pdbx_description
1 polymer ?
#
loop_
_entity_poly.entity_id
_entity_poly.type
_entity_poly.pdbx_seq_one_letter_code
_entity_poly.pdbx_strand_id
1 'polypeptide(L)' 'MGKQSTRENKTIYQLCREAAGLTRAEASDKMEAVSDSKIEKFEYEMQEPTPYDIIQMADAYK' A
#
# COMPACT_ATOMS: atom_id res chain seq x y z
N MET A 1 -19.73 -7.96 8.21
CA MET A 1 -19.23 -7.96 8.01
C MET A 1 -18.43 -7.73 8.06
N GLY A 2 -18.35 -7.46 8.11
CA GLY A 2 -17.62 -7.34 7.95
C GLY A 2 -17.11 -6.92 7.72
N LYS A 3 -17.18 -7.10 7.63
CA LYS A 3 -16.68 -6.87 7.37
C LYS A 3 -15.71 -6.60 7.08
N GLN A 4 -15.48 -6.69 7.13
CA GLN A 4 -14.59 -6.49 6.87
C GLN A 4 -13.85 -6.32 6.21
N SER A 5 -13.66 -6.70 6.70
CA SER A 5 -12.69 -6.62 5.93
C SER A 5 -12.85 -6.87 4.65
N THR A 6 -13.65 -7.44 4.41
CA THR A 6 -13.88 -7.59 3.16
C THR A 6 -14.16 -6.37 2.66
N ARG A 7 -13.29 -5.57 2.51
CA ARG A 7 -13.55 -4.37 1.97
C ARG A 7 -13.73 -4.47 0.55
N GLU A 8 -14.89 -4.18 0.12
CA GLU A 8 -15.17 -4.12 -1.27
C GLU A 8 -14.46 -2.97 -1.88
N ASN A 9 -14.09 -1.96 -1.06
CA ASN A 9 -13.49 -0.75 -1.59
C ASN A 9 -12.05 -0.63 -1.23
N LYS A 10 -11.27 -1.63 -1.56
CA LYS A 10 -9.84 -1.53 -1.36
C LYS A 10 -9.26 -0.45 -2.25
N THR A 11 -8.32 0.31 -1.72
CA THR A 11 -7.67 1.33 -2.54
C THR A 11 -6.80 0.68 -3.59
N ILE A 12 -6.48 1.45 -4.61
CA ILE A 12 -5.59 0.98 -5.66
C ILE A 12 -4.22 0.58 -5.07
N TYR A 13 -3.81 1.26 -4.01
CA TYR A 13 -2.52 0.94 -3.38
C TYR A 13 -2.52 -0.48 -2.82
N GLN A 14 -3.60 -0.84 -2.13
CA GLN A 14 -3.69 -2.18 -1.57
C GLN A 14 -3.83 -3.22 -2.68
N LEU A 15 -4.64 -2.93 -3.69
CA LEU A 15 -4.83 -3.87 -4.80
C LEU A 15 -3.52 -4.12 -5.53
N CYS A 16 -2.74 -3.09 -5.76
CA CYS A 16 -1.46 -3.26 -6.45
C CYS A 16 -0.49 -4.06 -5.60
N ARG A 17 -0.45 -3.80 -4.29
CA ARG A 17 0.43 -4.55 -3.41
C ARG A 17 0.06 -6.03 -3.38
N GLU A 18 -1.23 -6.31 -3.28
CA GLU A 18 -1.69 -7.70 -3.24
C GLU A 18 -1.44 -8.39 -4.58
N ALA A 19 -1.62 -7.68 -5.68
CA ALA A 19 -1.34 -8.24 -6.99
C ALA A 19 0.14 -8.56 -7.16
N ALA A 20 1.00 -7.80 -6.50
CA ALA A 20 2.43 -8.06 -6.52
C ALA A 20 2.84 -9.18 -5.56
N GLY A 21 1.91 -9.65 -4.74
CA GLY A 21 2.19 -10.74 -3.81
C GLY A 21 3.02 -10.33 -2.61
N LEU A 22 2.93 -9.08 -2.21
CA LEU A 22 3.77 -8.55 -1.12
C LEU A 22 2.95 -8.27 0.12
N THR A 23 3.53 -8.57 1.29
CA THR A 23 2.99 -8.05 2.54
C THR A 23 3.43 -6.60 2.66
N ARG A 24 2.85 -5.87 3.63
CA ARG A 24 3.27 -4.48 3.86
C ARG A 24 4.74 -4.41 4.23
N ALA A 25 5.21 -5.33 5.06
CA ALA A 25 6.62 -5.35 5.45
C ALA A 25 7.52 -5.60 4.25
N GLU A 26 7.13 -6.53 3.39
CA GLU A 26 7.92 -6.82 2.20
C GLU A 26 7.93 -5.63 1.25
N ALA A 27 6.79 -4.97 1.11
CA ALA A 27 6.71 -3.79 0.26
C ALA A 27 7.60 -2.67 0.80
N SER A 28 7.57 -2.48 2.12
CA SER A 28 8.39 -1.46 2.76
C SER A 28 9.87 -1.71 2.51
N ASP A 29 10.28 -2.97 2.52
CA ASP A 29 11.68 -3.31 2.27
C ASP A 29 12.13 -2.92 0.87
N LYS A 30 11.19 -2.82 -0.06
CA LYS A 30 11.53 -2.44 -1.43
C LYS A 30 11.49 -0.94 -1.66
N MET A 31 11.12 -0.19 -0.64
CA MET A 31 11.01 1.26 -0.74
C MET A 31 12.02 1.91 0.18
N GLU A 32 12.49 3.09 -0.18
CA GLU A 32 13.52 3.74 0.61
C GLU A 32 12.97 4.54 1.76
N ALA A 33 11.86 5.20 1.56
CA ALA A 33 11.39 6.15 2.56
C ALA A 33 9.97 5.89 3.01
N VAL A 34 9.47 4.68 2.80
CA VAL A 34 8.07 4.38 3.13
C VAL A 34 8.06 3.17 4.05
N SER A 35 7.59 3.35 5.27
CA SER A 35 7.51 2.26 6.23
C SER A 35 6.20 1.50 6.04
N ASP A 36 6.11 0.33 6.64
CA ASP A 36 4.88 -0.46 6.56
C ASP A 36 3.71 0.26 7.21
N SER A 37 3.94 1.02 8.26
CA SER A 37 2.89 1.83 8.86
C SER A 37 2.39 2.88 7.89
N LYS A 38 3.28 3.47 7.14
CA LYS A 38 2.92 4.49 6.18
C LYS A 38 2.12 3.87 5.04
N ILE A 39 2.52 2.68 4.58
CA ILE A 39 1.77 1.96 3.57
C ILE A 39 0.34 1.69 4.05
N GLU A 40 0.21 1.28 5.30
CA GLU A 40 -1.11 1.03 5.87
C GLU A 40 -1.96 2.29 5.83
N LYS A 41 -1.38 3.43 6.17
CA LYS A 41 -2.13 4.68 6.16
C LYS A 41 -2.57 5.07 4.75
N PHE A 42 -1.75 4.81 3.76
CA PHE A 42 -2.13 5.06 2.37
C PHE A 42 -3.30 4.15 1.98
N GLU A 43 -3.22 2.88 2.36
CA GLU A 43 -4.22 1.91 1.97
C GLU A 43 -5.58 2.18 2.62
N TYR A 44 -5.57 2.76 3.81
CA TYR A 44 -6.80 3.07 4.50
C TYR A 44 -7.19 4.53 4.36
N GLU A 45 -6.53 5.24 3.45
CA GLU A 45 -6.85 6.63 3.15
C GLU A 45 -6.73 7.55 4.36
N MET A 46 -5.84 7.20 5.27
CA MET A 46 -5.57 8.04 6.43
C MET A 46 -4.51 9.09 6.12
N GLN A 47 -3.81 8.94 5.01
CA GLN A 47 -2.77 9.86 4.60
C GLN A 47 -2.63 9.72 3.09
N GLU A 48 -2.45 10.84 2.40
CA GLU A 48 -2.24 10.79 0.96
C GLU A 48 -0.76 10.68 0.66
N PRO A 49 -0.37 9.79 -0.25
CA PRO A 49 1.03 9.69 -0.62
C PRO A 49 1.47 10.90 -1.44
N THR A 50 2.70 11.30 -1.25
CA THR A 50 3.29 12.33 -2.09
C THR A 50 3.63 11.72 -3.44
N PRO A 51 3.93 12.56 -4.46
CA PRO A 51 4.37 12.01 -5.74
C PRO A 51 5.58 11.09 -5.61
N TYR A 52 6.50 11.40 -4.70
CA TYR A 52 7.65 10.55 -4.48
C TYR A 52 7.23 9.18 -3.93
N ASP A 53 6.28 9.20 -2.99
CA ASP A 53 5.77 7.95 -2.42
C ASP A 53 5.10 7.10 -3.50
N ILE A 54 4.36 7.74 -4.40
CA ILE A 54 3.69 7.02 -5.48
C ILE A 54 4.72 6.38 -6.40
N ILE A 55 5.80 7.08 -6.71
CA ILE A 55 6.87 6.52 -7.54
C ILE A 55 7.49 5.32 -6.85
N GLN A 56 7.73 5.41 -5.54
CA GLN A 56 8.28 4.30 -4.78
C GLN A 56 7.36 3.08 -4.84
N MET A 57 6.07 3.31 -4.65
CA MET A 57 5.10 2.21 -4.69
C MET A 57 5.00 1.60 -6.08
N ALA A 58 4.98 2.44 -7.11
CA ALA A 58 4.88 1.94 -8.48
C ALA A 58 6.08 1.06 -8.81
N ASP A 59 7.24 1.44 -8.33
CA ASP A 59 8.46 0.69 -8.59
C ASP A 59 8.47 -0.63 -7.82
N ALA A 60 7.99 -0.61 -6.59
CA ALA A 60 7.97 -1.79 -5.75
C ALA A 60 6.92 -2.80 -6.20
N TYR A 61 5.80 -2.33 -6.74
CA TYR A 61 4.66 -3.18 -7.05
C TYR A 61 4.56 -3.59 -8.52
N LYS A 62 5.58 -3.31 -9.31
CA LYS A 62 5.47 -3.67 -10.71
C LYS A 62 5.62 -5.17 -10.97
#